data_359acdd21b8d8f6443251d4588067584
#
_entry.id   359acdd21b8d8f6443251d4588067584
#
_cell.length_a   1.000
_cell.length_b   1.000
_cell.length_c   1.000
_cell.angle_alpha   90.00
_cell.angle_beta   90.00
_cell.angle_gamma   90.00
#
_symmetry.space_group_name_H-M   'P 1'
#
loop_
_entity.id
_entity.type
_entity.pdbx_description
1 polymer ?
#
loop_
_entity_poly.entity_id
_entity_poly.type
_entity_poly.pdbx_seq_one_letter_code
_entity_poly.pdbx_strand_id
1 'polypeptide(L)'
;NLADAMNGSAGSLIWVPLLITLLGVGGGIGYVLRSPDTALRWDAMKIHGFNAYLIRACFWIIVLTGFADAGIGIARVEGFFNGILSDEMVINMGRSQFLGPMVHFPLMILGGLIAFWHRGVGFHWLALLIVVAMLGIVLSRFVFSYEQALMGDLVRYWYAGLFLFASAYTLFEDGHVRVDVLYAGFGK
;
A
#
# COMPACT_ATOMS: atom_id res chain seq x y z
N ASN A 1 20.04 9.01 15.29
CA ASN A 1 19.94 10.09 16.23
C ASN A 1 20.72 11.32 15.71
N LEU A 2 20.16 12.54 15.81
CA LEU A 2 20.82 13.75 15.31
C LEU A 2 22.17 13.98 15.96
N ALA A 3 22.28 13.62 17.25
CA ALA A 3 23.52 13.68 18.02
C ALA A 3 24.59 12.74 17.45
N ASP A 4 24.24 11.55 17.00
CA ASP A 4 25.18 10.58 16.42
C ASP A 4 25.67 11.04 15.04
N ALA A 5 24.82 11.78 14.31
CA ALA A 5 25.18 12.41 13.04
C ALA A 5 26.18 13.55 13.23
N MET A 6 25.99 14.36 14.27
CA MET A 6 26.89 15.48 14.60
C MET A 6 28.22 15.01 15.15
N ASN A 7 28.27 13.89 15.83
CA ASN A 7 29.49 13.32 16.41
C ASN A 7 30.32 12.46 15.43
N GLY A 8 29.87 12.34 14.15
CA GLY A 8 30.59 11.57 13.13
C GLY A 8 30.61 10.05 13.35
N SER A 9 29.85 9.54 14.32
CA SER A 9 29.79 8.10 14.65
C SER A 9 28.74 7.34 13.82
N ALA A 10 27.95 8.06 13.03
CA ALA A 10 26.87 7.49 12.22
C ALA A 10 27.29 7.32 10.76
N GLY A 11 26.87 6.24 10.15
CA GLY A 11 27.08 5.99 8.71
C GLY A 11 26.48 7.09 7.83
N SER A 12 27.01 7.26 6.62
CA SER A 12 26.62 8.30 5.65
C SER A 12 25.10 8.38 5.36
N LEU A 13 24.38 7.28 5.55
CA LEU A 13 22.93 7.18 5.32
C LEU A 13 22.05 7.95 6.33
N ILE A 14 22.60 8.37 7.46
CA ILE A 14 21.81 9.09 8.49
C ILE A 14 21.40 10.49 8.02
N TRP A 15 22.14 11.07 7.06
CA TRP A 15 21.82 12.36 6.47
C TRP A 15 20.60 12.32 5.53
N VAL A 16 20.25 11.13 5.00
CA VAL A 16 19.14 10.96 4.05
C VAL A 16 17.78 11.35 4.67
N PRO A 17 17.39 10.85 5.85
CA PRO A 17 16.14 11.28 6.50
C PRO A 17 16.12 12.78 6.81
N LEU A 18 17.27 13.33 7.24
CA LEU A 18 17.39 14.76 7.52
C LEU A 18 17.18 15.60 6.25
N LEU A 19 17.84 15.23 5.16
CA LEU A 19 17.68 15.90 3.87
C LEU A 19 16.24 15.81 3.35
N ILE A 20 15.58 14.65 3.44
CA ILE A 20 14.19 14.48 3.05
C ILE A 20 13.29 15.40 3.87
N THR A 21 13.52 15.48 5.19
CA THR A 21 12.74 16.35 6.08
C THR A 21 12.94 17.82 5.72
N LEU A 22 14.19 18.25 5.54
CA LEU A 22 14.51 19.63 5.18
C LEU A 22 13.95 20.01 3.79
N LEU A 23 14.03 19.10 2.81
CA LEU A 23 13.44 19.30 1.49
C LEU A 23 11.91 19.36 1.56
N GLY A 24 11.27 18.55 2.41
CA GLY A 24 9.82 18.58 2.63
C GLY A 24 9.38 19.91 3.23
N VAL A 25 10.03 20.35 4.31
CA VAL A 25 9.72 21.62 4.97
C VAL A 25 10.04 22.81 4.04
N GLY A 26 11.24 22.82 3.44
CA GLY A 26 11.64 23.87 2.49
C GLY A 26 10.76 23.95 1.26
N GLY A 27 10.34 22.78 0.73
CA GLY A 27 9.39 22.68 -0.37
C GLY A 27 8.01 23.23 0.00
N GLY A 28 7.51 22.92 1.19
CA GLY A 28 6.26 23.46 1.73
C GLY A 28 6.30 24.99 1.88
N ILE A 29 7.35 25.52 2.49
CA ILE A 29 7.56 26.97 2.63
C ILE A 29 7.67 27.62 1.25
N GLY A 30 8.47 27.04 0.34
CA GLY A 30 8.64 27.55 -1.03
C GLY A 30 7.34 27.58 -1.81
N TYR A 31 6.49 26.56 -1.65
CA TYR A 31 5.16 26.51 -2.26
C TYR A 31 4.26 27.65 -1.77
N VAL A 32 4.18 27.85 -0.45
CA VAL A 32 3.37 28.90 0.17
C VAL A 32 3.83 30.29 -0.28
N LEU A 33 5.15 30.54 -0.29
CA LEU A 33 5.71 31.83 -0.72
C LEU A 33 5.48 32.11 -2.20
N ARG A 34 5.40 31.04 -3.03
CA ARG A 34 5.19 31.18 -4.48
C ARG A 34 3.73 31.33 -4.91
N SER A 35 2.80 31.01 -4.01
CA SER A 35 1.36 31.06 -4.26
C SER A 35 0.59 31.87 -3.20
N PRO A 36 0.96 33.15 -2.95
CA PRO A 36 0.35 33.96 -1.89
C PRO A 36 -1.12 34.28 -2.14
N ASP A 37 -1.55 34.28 -3.40
CA ASP A 37 -2.91 34.66 -3.81
C ASP A 37 -3.89 33.49 -3.91
N THR A 38 -3.43 32.25 -3.59
CA THR A 38 -4.32 31.09 -3.61
C THR A 38 -5.09 30.97 -2.31
N ALA A 39 -6.42 30.89 -2.40
CA ALA A 39 -7.26 30.65 -1.22
C ALA A 39 -6.95 29.26 -0.65
N LEU A 40 -6.85 29.14 0.68
CA LEU A 40 -6.65 27.89 1.43
C LEU A 40 -7.58 26.75 0.98
N ARG A 41 -8.78 27.09 0.51
CA ARG A 41 -9.74 26.12 -0.02
C ARG A 41 -9.23 25.41 -1.27
N TRP A 42 -8.53 26.12 -2.17
CA TRP A 42 -7.95 25.50 -3.37
C TRP A 42 -6.78 24.57 -3.03
N ASP A 43 -5.97 24.94 -2.05
CA ASP A 43 -4.88 24.07 -1.61
C ASP A 43 -5.41 22.83 -0.90
N ALA A 44 -6.46 22.97 -0.07
CA ALA A 44 -7.16 21.85 0.54
C ALA A 44 -7.73 20.89 -0.54
N MET A 45 -8.32 21.41 -1.62
CA MET A 45 -8.82 20.59 -2.73
C MET A 45 -7.71 19.86 -3.49
N LYS A 46 -6.54 20.49 -3.69
CA LYS A 46 -5.38 19.84 -4.32
C LYS A 46 -4.84 18.70 -3.44
N ILE A 47 -4.70 18.94 -2.13
CA ILE A 47 -4.26 17.93 -1.15
C ILE A 47 -5.27 16.78 -1.11
N HIS A 48 -6.56 17.08 -1.10
CA HIS A 48 -7.62 16.07 -1.14
C HIS A 48 -7.53 15.21 -2.41
N GLY A 49 -7.35 15.83 -3.57
CA GLY A 49 -7.16 15.12 -4.84
C GLY A 49 -5.92 14.21 -4.84
N PHE A 50 -4.82 14.68 -4.26
CA PHE A 50 -3.61 13.90 -4.11
C PHE A 50 -3.80 12.72 -3.15
N ASN A 51 -4.44 12.93 -2.01
CA ASN A 51 -4.76 11.86 -1.05
C ASN A 51 -5.68 10.80 -1.68
N ALA A 52 -6.68 11.23 -2.46
CA ALA A 52 -7.54 10.32 -3.21
C ALA A 52 -6.76 9.44 -4.20
N TYR A 53 -5.77 10.02 -4.88
CA TYR A 53 -4.87 9.27 -5.75
C TYR A 53 -4.01 8.29 -4.94
N LEU A 54 -3.40 8.73 -3.84
CA LEU A 54 -2.59 7.85 -2.99
C LEU A 54 -3.36 6.64 -2.46
N ILE A 55 -4.58 6.84 -1.98
CA ILE A 55 -5.45 5.77 -1.49
C ILE A 55 -5.70 4.73 -2.60
N ARG A 56 -6.00 5.17 -3.81
CA ARG A 56 -6.19 4.27 -4.97
C ARG A 56 -4.91 3.56 -5.38
N ALA A 57 -3.78 4.27 -5.36
CA ALA A 57 -2.48 3.69 -5.66
C ALA A 57 -2.13 2.59 -4.65
N CYS A 58 -2.27 2.87 -3.35
CA CYS A 58 -2.07 1.88 -2.30
C CYS A 58 -2.98 0.65 -2.48
N PHE A 59 -4.25 0.85 -2.80
CA PHE A 59 -5.17 -0.26 -3.09
C PHE A 59 -4.65 -1.16 -4.22
N TRP A 60 -4.32 -0.58 -5.38
CA TRP A 60 -3.85 -1.36 -6.51
C TRP A 60 -2.50 -2.04 -6.27
N ILE A 61 -1.59 -1.37 -5.58
CA ILE A 61 -0.28 -1.94 -5.19
C ILE A 61 -0.51 -3.18 -4.32
N ILE A 62 -1.34 -3.08 -3.28
CA ILE A 62 -1.61 -4.19 -2.36
C ILE A 62 -2.28 -5.36 -3.08
N VAL A 63 -3.23 -5.09 -3.94
CA VAL A 63 -3.94 -6.13 -4.69
C VAL A 63 -2.99 -6.84 -5.66
N LEU A 64 -2.26 -6.08 -6.47
CA LEU A 64 -1.36 -6.65 -7.48
C LEU A 64 -0.20 -7.45 -6.87
N THR A 65 0.46 -6.89 -5.85
CA THR A 65 1.58 -7.58 -5.19
C THR A 65 1.09 -8.84 -4.47
N GLY A 66 -0.06 -8.79 -3.80
CA GLY A 66 -0.63 -9.97 -3.14
C GLY A 66 -0.97 -11.09 -4.13
N PHE A 67 -1.62 -10.76 -5.25
CA PHE A 67 -1.90 -11.76 -6.29
C PHE A 67 -0.63 -12.33 -6.92
N ALA A 68 0.38 -11.50 -7.16
CA ALA A 68 1.65 -11.96 -7.71
C ALA A 68 2.37 -12.91 -6.76
N ASP A 69 2.46 -12.56 -5.47
CA ASP A 69 3.09 -13.41 -4.46
C ASP A 69 2.38 -14.75 -4.30
N ALA A 70 1.05 -14.73 -4.21
CA ALA A 70 0.26 -15.95 -4.12
C ALA A 70 0.39 -16.80 -5.40
N GLY A 71 0.31 -16.16 -6.58
CA GLY A 71 0.44 -16.85 -7.86
C GLY A 71 1.81 -17.50 -8.06
N ILE A 72 2.88 -16.75 -7.79
CA ILE A 72 4.26 -17.27 -7.87
C ILE A 72 4.46 -18.38 -6.84
N GLY A 73 3.95 -18.18 -5.64
CA GLY A 73 4.08 -19.16 -4.58
C GLY A 73 3.38 -20.47 -4.88
N ILE A 74 2.11 -20.43 -5.34
CA ILE A 74 1.36 -21.61 -5.76
C ILE A 74 2.07 -22.29 -6.95
N ALA A 75 2.42 -21.54 -7.98
CA ALA A 75 3.08 -22.08 -9.17
C ALA A 75 4.41 -22.78 -8.84
N ARG A 76 5.13 -22.27 -7.83
CA ARG A 76 6.38 -22.87 -7.37
C ARG A 76 6.14 -24.17 -6.59
N VAL A 77 5.15 -24.17 -5.69
CA VAL A 77 4.84 -25.35 -4.84
C VAL A 77 4.23 -26.48 -5.69
N GLU A 78 3.35 -26.15 -6.63
CA GLU A 78 2.72 -27.11 -7.54
C GLU A 78 3.65 -27.56 -8.70
N GLY A 79 4.85 -26.97 -8.78
CA GLY A 79 5.83 -27.37 -9.80
C GLY A 79 5.51 -26.92 -11.22
N PHE A 80 4.65 -25.91 -11.43
CA PHE A 80 4.32 -25.40 -12.77
C PHE A 80 5.53 -24.83 -13.52
N PHE A 81 6.58 -24.47 -12.81
CA PHE A 81 7.82 -23.97 -13.40
C PHE A 81 8.80 -25.08 -13.78
N ASN A 82 8.53 -26.34 -13.42
CA ASN A 82 9.43 -27.46 -13.73
C ASN A 82 9.52 -27.66 -15.25
N GLY A 83 10.74 -27.62 -15.77
CA GLY A 83 11.01 -27.77 -17.21
C GLY A 83 10.79 -26.48 -18.04
N ILE A 84 10.26 -25.39 -17.46
CA ILE A 84 10.10 -24.09 -18.12
C ILE A 84 11.21 -23.13 -17.68
N LEU A 85 11.52 -23.13 -16.38
CA LEU A 85 12.54 -22.27 -15.78
C LEU A 85 13.69 -23.12 -15.22
N SER A 86 14.87 -22.52 -15.10
CA SER A 86 16.00 -23.18 -14.43
C SER A 86 15.73 -23.33 -12.92
N ASP A 87 16.23 -24.40 -12.32
CA ASP A 87 16.08 -24.68 -10.89
C ASP A 87 16.57 -23.51 -10.03
N GLU A 88 17.65 -22.85 -10.46
CA GLU A 88 18.17 -21.66 -9.78
C GLU A 88 17.16 -20.50 -9.80
N MET A 89 16.46 -20.28 -10.90
CA MET A 89 15.43 -19.25 -11.02
C MET A 89 14.26 -19.55 -10.11
N VAL A 90 13.80 -20.80 -10.05
CA VAL A 90 12.70 -21.25 -9.17
C VAL A 90 13.05 -21.04 -7.68
N ILE A 91 14.31 -21.33 -7.31
CA ILE A 91 14.81 -21.08 -5.95
C ILE A 91 14.84 -19.56 -5.65
N ASN A 92 15.32 -18.76 -6.58
CA ASN A 92 15.41 -17.31 -6.42
C ASN A 92 14.03 -16.65 -6.29
N MET A 93 13.02 -17.15 -7.01
CA MET A 93 11.61 -16.72 -6.85
C MET A 93 11.04 -16.98 -5.46
N GLY A 94 11.70 -17.77 -4.61
CA GLY A 94 11.35 -17.93 -3.20
C GLY A 94 12.00 -16.90 -2.26
N ARG A 95 12.91 -16.08 -2.77
CA ARG A 95 13.67 -15.13 -1.96
C ARG A 95 13.11 -13.73 -2.10
N SER A 96 12.84 -13.08 -0.97
CA SER A 96 12.37 -11.69 -0.93
C SER A 96 13.31 -10.70 -1.59
N GLN A 97 14.62 -10.99 -1.56
CA GLN A 97 15.66 -10.18 -2.24
C GLN A 97 15.52 -10.16 -3.76
N PHE A 98 14.93 -11.20 -4.35
CA PHE A 98 14.66 -11.28 -5.78
C PHE A 98 13.27 -10.73 -6.11
N LEU A 99 12.23 -11.14 -5.35
CA LEU A 99 10.85 -10.71 -5.57
C LEU A 99 10.67 -9.20 -5.39
N GLY A 100 11.34 -8.59 -4.41
CA GLY A 100 11.26 -7.15 -4.18
C GLY A 100 11.55 -6.32 -5.44
N PRO A 101 12.78 -6.33 -5.96
CA PRO A 101 13.14 -5.50 -7.10
C PRO A 101 12.54 -5.99 -8.44
N MET A 102 12.35 -7.30 -8.64
CA MET A 102 11.96 -7.85 -9.95
C MET A 102 10.44 -7.94 -10.14
N VAL A 103 9.69 -8.12 -9.07
CA VAL A 103 8.23 -8.31 -9.12
C VAL A 103 7.49 -7.16 -8.43
N HIS A 104 7.79 -6.90 -7.15
CA HIS A 104 7.03 -5.91 -6.39
C HIS A 104 7.26 -4.49 -6.92
N PHE A 105 8.48 -4.10 -7.20
CA PHE A 105 8.77 -2.74 -7.67
C PHE A 105 8.08 -2.40 -9.01
N PRO A 106 8.13 -3.25 -10.06
CA PRO A 106 7.34 -3.03 -11.27
C PRO A 106 5.83 -3.01 -11.02
N LEU A 107 5.32 -3.89 -10.14
CA LEU A 107 3.90 -3.92 -9.79
C LEU A 107 3.47 -2.68 -9.00
N MET A 108 4.33 -2.12 -8.17
CA MET A 108 4.08 -0.85 -7.48
C MET A 108 3.93 0.30 -8.48
N ILE A 109 4.81 0.36 -9.47
CA ILE A 109 4.73 1.35 -10.55
C ILE A 109 3.42 1.14 -11.34
N LEU A 110 3.12 -0.10 -11.71
CA LEU A 110 1.91 -0.44 -12.44
C LEU A 110 0.65 -0.07 -11.64
N GLY A 111 0.60 -0.38 -10.34
CA GLY A 111 -0.50 -0.01 -9.44
C GLY A 111 -0.69 1.49 -9.37
N GLY A 112 0.40 2.26 -9.26
CA GLY A 112 0.37 3.72 -9.34
C GLY A 112 -0.20 4.23 -10.66
N LEU A 113 0.20 3.64 -11.79
CA LEU A 113 -0.32 4.00 -13.11
C LEU A 113 -1.81 3.67 -13.26
N ILE A 114 -2.25 2.48 -12.84
CA ILE A 114 -3.65 2.07 -12.90
C ILE A 114 -4.53 3.03 -12.08
N ALA A 115 -4.03 3.53 -10.94
CA ALA A 115 -4.75 4.46 -10.07
C ALA A 115 -5.12 5.79 -10.75
N PHE A 116 -4.45 6.17 -11.84
CA PHE A 116 -4.84 7.33 -12.64
C PHE A 116 -6.13 7.10 -13.43
N TRP A 117 -6.33 5.89 -13.98
CA TRP A 117 -7.48 5.58 -14.81
C TRP A 117 -8.66 5.06 -14.00
N HIS A 118 -8.41 4.17 -13.04
CA HIS A 118 -9.46 3.54 -12.24
C HIS A 118 -9.80 4.36 -10.99
N ARG A 119 -10.87 5.16 -11.08
CA ARG A 119 -11.32 6.05 -9.99
C ARG A 119 -12.39 5.45 -9.07
N GLY A 120 -13.04 4.37 -9.49
CA GLY A 120 -14.22 3.80 -8.79
C GLY A 120 -13.93 2.62 -7.86
N VAL A 121 -12.64 2.28 -7.61
CA VAL A 121 -12.29 1.11 -6.80
C VAL A 121 -11.73 1.58 -5.45
N GLY A 122 -12.22 1.00 -4.37
CA GLY A 122 -11.82 1.35 -3.01
C GLY A 122 -11.58 0.13 -2.12
N PHE A 123 -11.21 0.35 -0.89
CA PHE A 123 -10.84 -0.69 0.08
C PHE A 123 -11.98 -1.66 0.43
N HIS A 124 -13.25 -1.32 0.17
CA HIS A 124 -14.37 -2.26 0.28
C HIS A 124 -14.22 -3.47 -0.67
N TRP A 125 -13.62 -3.28 -1.86
CA TRP A 125 -13.30 -4.38 -2.76
C TRP A 125 -12.20 -5.29 -2.21
N LEU A 126 -11.20 -4.71 -1.51
CA LEU A 126 -10.18 -5.50 -0.83
C LEU A 126 -10.79 -6.34 0.29
N ALA A 127 -11.74 -5.79 1.06
CA ALA A 127 -12.49 -6.54 2.05
C ALA A 127 -13.27 -7.71 1.41
N LEU A 128 -13.92 -7.48 0.29
CA LEU A 128 -14.60 -8.54 -0.46
C LEU A 128 -13.62 -9.64 -0.92
N LEU A 129 -12.46 -9.26 -1.47
CA LEU A 129 -11.43 -10.20 -1.91
C LEU A 129 -10.91 -11.05 -0.75
N ILE A 130 -10.72 -10.45 0.44
CA ILE A 130 -10.34 -11.19 1.66
C ILE A 130 -11.41 -12.22 2.01
N VAL A 131 -12.68 -11.85 2.01
CA VAL A 131 -13.78 -12.76 2.31
C VAL A 131 -13.83 -13.90 1.30
N VAL A 132 -13.69 -13.61 0.00
CA VAL A 132 -13.68 -14.64 -1.06
C VAL A 132 -12.47 -15.57 -0.90
N ALA A 133 -11.29 -15.05 -0.60
CA ALA A 133 -10.10 -15.86 -0.36
C ALA A 133 -10.27 -16.76 0.87
N MET A 134 -10.79 -16.22 1.97
CA MET A 134 -11.09 -17.00 3.17
C MET A 134 -12.11 -18.11 2.90
N LEU A 135 -13.18 -17.80 2.16
CA LEU A 135 -14.16 -18.78 1.74
C LEU A 135 -13.51 -19.89 0.89
N GLY A 136 -12.65 -19.53 -0.05
CA GLY A 136 -11.88 -20.45 -0.87
C GLY A 136 -11.01 -21.40 -0.02
N ILE A 137 -10.30 -20.86 0.99
CA ILE A 137 -9.50 -21.67 1.92
C ILE A 137 -10.38 -22.67 2.69
N VAL A 138 -11.51 -22.20 3.22
CA VAL A 138 -12.43 -23.03 3.98
C VAL A 138 -13.01 -24.15 3.11
N LEU A 139 -13.49 -23.82 1.91
CA LEU A 139 -14.03 -24.82 0.98
C LEU A 139 -12.96 -25.84 0.56
N SER A 140 -11.75 -25.40 0.22
CA SER A 140 -10.66 -26.29 -0.16
C SER A 140 -10.33 -27.28 0.96
N ARG A 141 -10.27 -26.80 2.18
CA ARG A 141 -9.92 -27.61 3.35
C ARG A 141 -11.02 -28.60 3.73
N PHE A 142 -12.28 -28.16 3.77
CA PHE A 142 -13.38 -29.00 4.27
C PHE A 142 -14.02 -29.89 3.18
N VAL A 143 -14.08 -29.43 1.92
CA VAL A 143 -14.70 -30.18 0.84
C VAL A 143 -13.69 -31.09 0.13
N PHE A 144 -12.49 -30.57 -0.13
CA PHE A 144 -11.47 -31.28 -0.89
C PHE A 144 -10.34 -31.87 -0.04
N SER A 145 -10.34 -31.62 1.28
CA SER A 145 -9.27 -31.99 2.21
C SER A 145 -7.88 -31.53 1.71
N TYR A 146 -7.86 -30.42 0.99
CA TYR A 146 -6.67 -29.83 0.37
C TYR A 146 -6.34 -28.50 1.04
N GLU A 147 -5.12 -28.38 1.56
CA GLU A 147 -4.63 -27.14 2.15
C GLU A 147 -3.76 -26.39 1.11
N GLN A 148 -4.27 -25.29 0.60
CA GLN A 148 -3.55 -24.48 -0.37
C GLN A 148 -2.38 -23.77 0.28
N ALA A 149 -1.18 -23.98 -0.28
CA ALA A 149 0.01 -23.25 0.13
C ALA A 149 -0.17 -21.75 -0.13
N LEU A 150 0.29 -20.92 0.82
CA LEU A 150 0.41 -19.46 0.68
C LEU A 150 -0.90 -18.65 0.59
N MET A 151 -2.07 -19.26 0.50
CA MET A 151 -3.35 -18.52 0.54
C MET A 151 -3.57 -17.83 1.90
N GLY A 152 -3.11 -18.43 2.99
CA GLY A 152 -3.13 -17.82 4.31
C GLY A 152 -2.26 -16.56 4.40
N ASP A 153 -1.12 -16.54 3.72
CA ASP A 153 -0.22 -15.39 3.69
C ASP A 153 -0.78 -14.27 2.81
N LEU A 154 -1.45 -14.59 1.70
CA LEU A 154 -2.20 -13.64 0.88
C LEU A 154 -3.26 -12.91 1.71
N VAL A 155 -4.07 -13.66 2.47
CA VAL A 155 -5.12 -13.09 3.32
C VAL A 155 -4.52 -12.19 4.40
N ARG A 156 -3.43 -12.62 5.06
CA ARG A 156 -2.74 -11.81 6.07
C ARG A 156 -2.21 -10.50 5.48
N TYR A 157 -1.60 -10.56 4.30
CA TYR A 157 -1.06 -9.40 3.61
C TYR A 157 -2.17 -8.40 3.22
N TRP A 158 -3.26 -8.89 2.61
CA TRP A 158 -4.40 -8.04 2.27
C TRP A 158 -5.09 -7.46 3.51
N TYR A 159 -5.17 -8.24 4.59
CA TYR A 159 -5.76 -7.79 5.85
C TYR A 159 -4.91 -6.68 6.49
N ALA A 160 -3.59 -6.83 6.48
CA ALA A 160 -2.68 -5.77 6.93
C ALA A 160 -2.85 -4.49 6.08
N GLY A 161 -2.94 -4.62 4.77
CA GLY A 161 -3.21 -3.50 3.87
C GLY A 161 -4.56 -2.83 4.15
N LEU A 162 -5.61 -3.63 4.38
CA LEU A 162 -6.93 -3.12 4.74
C LEU A 162 -6.85 -2.31 6.04
N PHE A 163 -6.22 -2.85 7.09
CA PHE A 163 -6.08 -2.16 8.38
C PHE A 163 -5.31 -0.84 8.28
N LEU A 164 -4.22 -0.83 7.54
CA LEU A 164 -3.36 0.35 7.44
C LEU A 164 -3.99 1.48 6.63
N PHE A 165 -4.72 1.15 5.57
CA PHE A 165 -5.18 2.16 4.60
C PHE A 165 -6.69 2.38 4.58
N ALA A 166 -7.49 1.47 5.14
CA ALA A 166 -8.95 1.62 5.16
C ALA A 166 -9.40 2.82 6.01
N SER A 167 -8.64 3.17 7.06
CA SER A 167 -8.94 4.35 7.88
C SER A 167 -8.85 5.64 7.05
N ALA A 168 -7.84 5.75 6.19
CA ALA A 168 -7.69 6.89 5.27
C ALA A 168 -8.81 6.91 4.22
N TYR A 169 -9.22 5.74 3.71
CA TYR A 169 -10.34 5.61 2.79
C TYR A 169 -11.67 5.99 3.46
N THR A 170 -11.91 5.52 4.68
CA THR A 170 -13.13 5.85 5.45
C THR A 170 -13.21 7.35 5.73
N LEU A 171 -12.07 7.99 6.02
CA LEU A 171 -12.00 9.44 6.18
C LEU A 171 -12.34 10.17 4.87
N PHE A 172 -11.86 9.65 3.75
CA PHE A 172 -12.11 10.20 2.42
C PHE A 172 -13.58 10.13 2.02
N GLU A 173 -14.27 9.02 2.32
CA GLU A 173 -15.68 8.78 2.01
C GLU A 173 -16.65 9.40 3.06
N ASP A 174 -16.17 10.25 3.99
CA ASP A 174 -16.97 10.80 5.10
C ASP A 174 -17.66 9.73 5.97
N GLY A 175 -17.15 8.50 5.94
CA GLY A 175 -17.68 7.35 6.69
C GLY A 175 -17.42 7.39 8.20
N HIS A 176 -16.86 8.47 8.72
CA HIS A 176 -16.64 8.64 10.15
C HIS A 176 -17.91 9.08 10.88
N VAL A 177 -18.10 8.50 12.06
CA VAL A 177 -19.02 9.09 13.06
C VAL A 177 -18.39 10.39 13.56
N ARG A 178 -18.92 11.53 13.12
CA ARG A 178 -18.54 12.84 13.67
C ARG A 178 -19.22 13.02 15.00
N VAL A 179 -18.44 13.11 16.06
CA VAL A 179 -18.95 13.42 17.41
C VAL A 179 -18.89 14.94 17.57
N ASP A 180 -19.95 15.63 17.20
CA ASP A 180 -20.06 17.09 17.27
C ASP A 180 -20.47 17.61 18.69
N VAL A 181 -20.11 16.86 19.74
CA VAL A 181 -20.51 17.18 21.10
C VAL A 181 -20.08 18.59 21.55
N LEU A 182 -18.91 19.03 21.09
CA LEU A 182 -18.41 20.37 21.46
C LEU A 182 -18.92 21.45 20.50
N TYR A 183 -19.10 21.17 19.21
CA TYR A 183 -19.53 22.17 18.24
C TYR A 183 -21.05 22.39 18.21
N ALA A 184 -21.84 21.39 18.56
CA ALA A 184 -23.29 21.51 18.62
C ALA A 184 -23.77 22.58 19.63
N GLY A 185 -22.93 22.90 20.61
CA GLY A 185 -23.21 23.95 21.61
C GLY A 185 -22.82 25.37 21.19
N PHE A 186 -22.00 25.55 20.15
CA PHE A 186 -21.51 26.86 19.72
C PHE A 186 -22.29 27.48 18.55
N GLY A 187 -23.24 26.75 17.98
CA GLY A 187 -24.02 27.19 16.83
C GLY A 187 -25.37 27.80 17.20
N LYS A 188 -25.38 29.00 17.72
CA LYS A 188 -26.48 29.98 17.58
C LYS A 188 -25.95 31.39 17.63
#